data_85faef05041879c05254ed468a2cf209
#
_entry.id   85faef05041879c05254ed468a2cf209
#
_cell.length_a   1.000
_cell.length_b   1.000
_cell.length_c   1.000
_cell.angle_alpha   90.00
_cell.angle_beta   90.00
_cell.angle_gamma   90.00
#
_symmetry.space_group_name_H-M   'P 1'
#
loop_
_entity.id
_entity.type
_entity.pdbx_description
1 polymer ?
#
loop_
_entity_poly.entity_id
_entity_poly.type
_entity_poly.pdbx_seq_one_letter_code
_entity_poly.pdbx_strand_id
1 'polypeptide(L)'
;MTKTEQNRVVAWRLRVLRQADEVPRGVAHTCRHYGLARQTFYKWKARYKSHGEAGLCDRPRAPLHFPRATSRVVISKILYLRERYRFGAGRIASYLHRFHKIHVARSTAHRILIRYGMGRLPANHKRQPTGRPWHRYEKPQPGHRLQIDVKFLERIAGSRKRLYQFTAIDDCTRIRVLKIYDVCNQKSAISFVDEVIRRLPFRVLVIQTDNGAEFQSNFHWHLEGQDIRHVYIRPKTPRLNGKVERSHRVDEQEFYQLLDKDGIGDDIHLFNDKLREWEDYYNYHRPHGALDGQTPYERLLARKTSASVSPKS
;
A
#
# COMPACT_ATOMS: atom_id res chain seq x y z
N MET A 1 -31.93 5.92 8.61
CA MET A 1 -33.35 5.71 8.28
C MET A 1 -33.49 5.47 6.80
N THR A 2 -34.21 4.43 6.40
CA THR A 2 -34.57 4.15 5.01
C THR A 2 -35.61 5.17 4.50
N LYS A 3 -35.73 5.35 3.20
CA LYS A 3 -36.72 6.26 2.59
C LYS A 3 -38.17 5.93 3.05
N THR A 4 -38.45 4.65 3.22
CA THR A 4 -39.74 4.14 3.71
C THR A 4 -40.03 4.55 5.15
N GLU A 5 -39.04 4.49 6.04
CA GLU A 5 -39.15 4.91 7.43
C GLU A 5 -39.36 6.42 7.55
N GLN A 6 -38.63 7.22 6.72
CA GLN A 6 -38.83 8.67 6.67
C GLN A 6 -40.26 9.03 6.26
N ASN A 7 -40.80 8.37 5.24
CA ASN A 7 -42.16 8.61 4.79
C ASN A 7 -43.21 8.27 5.87
N ARG A 8 -43.01 7.20 6.64
CA ARG A 8 -43.86 6.85 7.78
C ARG A 8 -43.85 7.93 8.86
N VAL A 9 -42.69 8.45 9.20
CA VAL A 9 -42.52 9.53 10.18
C VAL A 9 -43.19 10.82 9.73
N VAL A 10 -43.02 11.20 8.46
CA VAL A 10 -43.69 12.38 7.88
C VAL A 10 -45.21 12.24 7.91
N ALA A 11 -45.74 11.09 7.50
CA ALA A 11 -47.18 10.82 7.50
C ALA A 11 -47.73 10.86 8.92
N TRP A 12 -47.05 10.32 9.91
CA TRP A 12 -47.45 10.39 11.32
C TRP A 12 -47.46 11.83 11.85
N ARG A 13 -46.43 12.64 11.58
CA ARG A 13 -46.37 14.06 11.96
C ARG A 13 -47.49 14.88 11.32
N LEU A 14 -47.77 14.61 10.07
CA LEU A 14 -48.84 15.27 9.35
C LEU A 14 -50.23 14.94 9.96
N ARG A 15 -50.44 13.66 10.34
CA ARG A 15 -51.67 13.24 11.02
C ARG A 15 -51.85 13.99 12.35
N VAL A 16 -50.77 14.11 13.15
CA VAL A 16 -50.79 14.85 14.44
C VAL A 16 -51.16 16.33 14.23
N LEU A 17 -50.61 16.97 13.16
CA LEU A 17 -50.92 18.37 12.88
C LEU A 17 -52.41 18.55 12.43
N ARG A 18 -52.91 17.67 11.58
CA ARG A 18 -54.30 17.70 11.10
C ARG A 18 -55.30 17.48 12.27
N GLN A 19 -55.02 16.52 13.12
CA GLN A 19 -55.89 16.23 14.27
C GLN A 19 -55.99 17.41 15.24
N ALA A 20 -54.93 18.21 15.40
CA ALA A 20 -55.00 19.39 16.24
C ALA A 20 -55.86 20.52 15.69
N ASP A 21 -56.08 20.56 14.35
CA ASP A 21 -56.95 21.54 13.71
C ASP A 21 -58.42 21.05 13.70
N GLU A 22 -58.67 19.73 13.81
CA GLU A 22 -60.01 19.11 13.78
C GLU A 22 -60.68 18.98 15.16
N VAL A 23 -59.92 18.97 16.25
CA VAL A 23 -60.44 18.69 17.62
C VAL A 23 -60.76 19.98 18.37
N PRO A 24 -61.95 20.10 19.02
CA PRO A 24 -62.39 21.32 19.72
C PRO A 24 -61.48 21.80 20.83
N ARG A 25 -60.67 20.91 21.43
CA ARG A 25 -59.67 21.23 22.48
C ARG A 25 -58.25 21.47 21.91
N GLY A 26 -58.11 21.46 20.62
CA GLY A 26 -56.91 21.88 19.85
C GLY A 26 -55.57 21.26 20.27
N VAL A 27 -54.52 22.02 20.14
CA VAL A 27 -53.13 21.60 20.34
C VAL A 27 -52.83 20.95 21.70
N ALA A 28 -53.46 21.46 22.79
CA ALA A 28 -53.19 20.95 24.13
C ALA A 28 -53.66 19.51 24.32
N HIS A 29 -54.82 19.18 23.76
CA HIS A 29 -55.38 17.84 23.83
C HIS A 29 -54.62 16.87 22.95
N THR A 30 -54.31 17.27 21.70
CA THR A 30 -53.54 16.47 20.77
C THR A 30 -52.12 16.16 21.31
N CYS A 31 -51.45 17.15 21.87
CA CYS A 31 -50.11 16.92 22.44
C CYS A 31 -50.15 15.92 23.64
N ARG A 32 -51.19 15.97 24.46
CA ARG A 32 -51.35 14.99 25.57
C ARG A 32 -51.66 13.59 25.04
N HIS A 33 -52.52 13.51 24.06
CA HIS A 33 -52.89 12.23 23.40
C HIS A 33 -51.68 11.51 22.79
N TYR A 34 -50.84 12.24 22.05
CA TYR A 34 -49.65 11.68 21.38
C TYR A 34 -48.38 11.70 22.24
N GLY A 35 -48.44 12.14 23.53
CA GLY A 35 -47.26 12.23 24.39
C GLY A 35 -46.20 13.23 23.91
N LEU A 36 -46.59 14.31 23.23
CA LEU A 36 -45.73 15.30 22.63
C LEU A 36 -45.66 16.59 23.46
N ALA A 37 -44.45 17.16 23.54
CA ALA A 37 -44.30 18.51 24.08
C ALA A 37 -44.91 19.53 23.10
N ARG A 38 -45.65 20.54 23.60
CA ARG A 38 -46.22 21.61 22.80
C ARG A 38 -45.19 22.32 21.90
N GLN A 39 -43.98 22.51 22.44
CA GLN A 39 -42.88 23.12 21.70
C GLN A 39 -42.50 22.32 20.44
N THR A 40 -42.50 20.97 20.53
CA THR A 40 -42.26 20.09 19.39
C THR A 40 -43.34 20.21 18.34
N PHE A 41 -44.60 20.27 18.76
CA PHE A 41 -45.76 20.49 17.89
C PHE A 41 -45.65 21.80 17.09
N TYR A 42 -45.42 22.92 17.82
CA TYR A 42 -45.28 24.22 17.14
C TYR A 42 -44.08 24.29 16.19
N LYS A 43 -42.98 23.61 16.58
CA LYS A 43 -41.82 23.47 15.68
C LYS A 43 -42.18 22.73 14.37
N TRP A 44 -42.98 21.68 14.46
CA TRP A 44 -43.45 20.98 13.24
C TRP A 44 -44.44 21.83 12.48
N LYS A 45 -45.39 22.50 13.13
CA LYS A 45 -46.40 23.40 12.50
C LYS A 45 -45.71 24.53 11.73
N ALA A 46 -44.72 25.17 12.33
CA ALA A 46 -43.92 26.21 11.66
C ALA A 46 -43.15 25.70 10.44
N ARG A 47 -42.54 24.51 10.54
CA ARG A 47 -41.84 23.89 9.42
C ARG A 47 -42.77 23.45 8.29
N TYR A 48 -43.93 22.93 8.64
CA TYR A 48 -44.96 22.57 7.68
C TYR A 48 -45.50 23.78 6.93
N LYS A 49 -45.73 24.90 7.64
CA LYS A 49 -46.15 26.17 7.03
C LYS A 49 -45.09 26.71 6.03
N SER A 50 -43.80 26.57 6.30
CA SER A 50 -42.72 27.11 5.46
C SER A 50 -42.29 26.19 4.33
N HIS A 51 -42.36 24.87 4.49
CA HIS A 51 -41.75 23.91 3.55
C HIS A 51 -42.68 22.73 3.22
N GLY A 52 -43.96 22.77 3.61
CA GLY A 52 -44.90 21.68 3.39
C GLY A 52 -44.44 20.38 4.06
N GLU A 53 -44.77 19.24 3.46
CA GLU A 53 -44.44 17.91 3.95
C GLU A 53 -42.91 17.69 4.06
N ALA A 54 -42.11 18.32 3.18
CA ALA A 54 -40.64 18.25 3.25
C ALA A 54 -40.08 18.85 4.55
N GLY A 55 -40.80 19.83 5.15
CA GLY A 55 -40.45 20.42 6.43
C GLY A 55 -40.61 19.48 7.62
N LEU A 56 -41.39 18.41 7.45
CA LEU A 56 -41.63 17.39 8.47
C LEU A 56 -40.58 16.27 8.45
N CYS A 57 -39.68 16.25 7.48
CA CYS A 57 -38.56 15.32 7.46
C CYS A 57 -37.57 15.62 8.59
N ASP A 58 -36.92 14.57 9.11
CA ASP A 58 -35.81 14.75 10.04
C ASP A 58 -34.61 15.39 9.35
N ARG A 59 -34.09 16.44 9.94
CA ARG A 59 -32.84 17.06 9.46
C ARG A 59 -31.66 16.20 9.86
N PRO A 60 -30.62 16.11 9.01
CA PRO A 60 -29.38 15.45 9.38
C PRO A 60 -28.83 16.02 10.69
N ARG A 61 -28.47 15.15 11.63
CA ARG A 61 -27.85 15.55 12.90
C ARG A 61 -26.36 15.86 12.78
N ALA A 62 -25.81 15.69 11.57
CA ALA A 62 -24.41 16.00 11.31
C ALA A 62 -24.14 17.49 11.52
N PRO A 63 -23.02 17.87 12.16
CA PRO A 63 -22.60 19.26 12.28
C PRO A 63 -22.44 19.90 10.91
N LEU A 64 -22.82 21.16 10.75
CA LEU A 64 -22.63 21.94 9.53
C LEU A 64 -21.14 22.24 9.29
N HIS A 65 -20.36 22.27 10.36
CA HIS A 65 -18.93 22.54 10.32
C HIS A 65 -18.15 21.44 11.04
N PHE A 66 -17.06 20.98 10.45
CA PHE A 66 -16.16 19.96 10.98
C PHE A 66 -14.75 20.55 11.15
N PRO A 67 -14.44 21.17 12.33
CA PRO A 67 -13.16 21.86 12.56
C PRO A 67 -11.92 20.96 12.34
N ARG A 68 -12.08 19.66 12.58
CA ARG A 68 -11.01 18.65 12.43
C ARG A 68 -11.04 17.90 11.09
N ALA A 69 -11.80 18.39 10.11
CA ALA A 69 -11.81 17.76 8.79
C ALA A 69 -10.44 17.92 8.12
N THR A 70 -9.99 16.85 7.46
CA THR A 70 -8.78 16.91 6.63
C THR A 70 -8.98 17.93 5.50
N SER A 71 -8.03 18.85 5.34
CA SER A 71 -8.12 19.92 4.34
C SER A 71 -8.18 19.33 2.91
N ARG A 72 -8.83 20.08 2.00
CA ARG A 72 -8.94 19.65 0.60
C ARG A 72 -7.58 19.45 -0.07
N VAL A 73 -6.59 20.26 0.25
CA VAL A 73 -5.21 20.15 -0.26
C VAL A 73 -4.58 18.80 0.17
N VAL A 74 -4.76 18.40 1.41
CA VAL A 74 -4.24 17.11 1.89
C VAL A 74 -4.98 15.95 1.24
N ILE A 75 -6.30 16.05 1.07
CA ILE A 75 -7.09 15.04 0.36
C ILE A 75 -6.58 14.89 -1.09
N SER A 76 -6.38 15.97 -1.82
CA SER A 76 -5.86 15.93 -3.20
C SER A 76 -4.49 15.26 -3.27
N LYS A 77 -3.58 15.55 -2.32
CA LYS A 77 -2.28 14.88 -2.25
C LYS A 77 -2.41 13.37 -1.99
N ILE A 78 -3.33 12.95 -1.12
CA ILE A 78 -3.59 11.53 -0.84
C ILE A 78 -4.07 10.81 -2.11
N LEU A 79 -5.02 11.41 -2.83
CA LEU A 79 -5.55 10.84 -4.07
C LEU A 79 -4.48 10.79 -5.17
N TYR A 80 -3.72 11.86 -5.35
CA TYR A 80 -2.60 11.92 -6.30
C TYR A 80 -1.57 10.80 -6.04
N LEU A 81 -1.13 10.62 -4.78
CA LEU A 81 -0.18 9.57 -4.42
C LEU A 81 -0.76 8.17 -4.64
N ARG A 82 -2.07 8.00 -4.45
CA ARG A 82 -2.75 6.75 -4.73
C ARG A 82 -2.82 6.45 -6.22
N GLU A 83 -3.20 7.43 -7.01
CA GLU A 83 -3.41 7.30 -8.45
C GLU A 83 -2.08 7.16 -9.19
N ARG A 84 -1.14 8.08 -8.95
CA ARG A 84 0.13 8.15 -9.68
C ARG A 84 1.12 7.06 -9.25
N TYR A 85 1.22 6.78 -7.93
CA TYR A 85 2.24 5.88 -7.39
C TYR A 85 1.67 4.58 -6.80
N ARG A 86 0.38 4.36 -6.88
CA ARG A 86 -0.29 3.16 -6.34
C ARG A 86 0.00 2.90 -4.84
N PHE A 87 0.28 3.94 -4.08
CA PHE A 87 0.61 3.80 -2.66
C PHE A 87 -0.58 3.35 -1.82
N GLY A 88 -0.33 2.48 -0.85
CA GLY A 88 -1.29 2.13 0.20
C GLY A 88 -1.37 3.22 1.28
N ALA A 89 -2.45 3.22 2.08
CA ALA A 89 -2.72 4.25 3.08
C ALA A 89 -1.56 4.48 4.07
N GLY A 90 -0.86 3.40 4.50
CA GLY A 90 0.30 3.52 5.39
C GLY A 90 1.47 4.25 4.73
N ARG A 91 1.78 3.91 3.47
CA ARG A 91 2.85 4.59 2.73
C ARG A 91 2.51 6.03 2.42
N ILE A 92 1.25 6.33 2.08
CA ILE A 92 0.78 7.70 1.88
C ILE A 92 1.01 8.53 3.16
N ALA A 93 0.64 8.00 4.32
CA ALA A 93 0.85 8.68 5.60
C ALA A 93 2.34 8.95 5.87
N SER A 94 3.20 7.94 5.68
CA SER A 94 4.66 8.08 5.84
C SER A 94 5.26 9.06 4.84
N TYR A 95 4.83 9.02 3.58
CA TYR A 95 5.29 9.92 2.53
C TYR A 95 4.92 11.38 2.82
N LEU A 96 3.67 11.64 3.20
CA LEU A 96 3.20 12.98 3.54
C LEU A 96 3.94 13.54 4.77
N HIS A 97 4.18 12.72 5.77
CA HIS A 97 4.97 13.11 6.93
C HIS A 97 6.41 13.46 6.56
N ARG A 98 7.08 12.58 5.81
CA ARG A 98 8.49 12.70 5.46
C ARG A 98 8.78 13.89 4.55
N PHE A 99 8.06 14.00 3.44
CA PHE A 99 8.37 14.95 2.36
C PHE A 99 7.56 16.23 2.41
N HIS A 100 6.40 16.23 3.05
CA HIS A 100 5.52 17.39 3.12
C HIS A 100 5.30 17.91 4.54
N LYS A 101 5.87 17.26 5.58
CA LYS A 101 5.66 17.60 7.00
C LYS A 101 4.18 17.60 7.41
N ILE A 102 3.35 16.83 6.71
CA ILE A 102 1.91 16.70 6.95
C ILE A 102 1.65 15.42 7.75
N HIS A 103 1.12 15.55 8.95
CA HIS A 103 0.75 14.43 9.79
C HIS A 103 -0.68 13.97 9.49
N VAL A 104 -0.81 12.79 8.91
CA VAL A 104 -2.10 12.12 8.64
C VAL A 104 -2.02 10.71 9.16
N ALA A 105 -2.97 10.33 10.02
CA ALA A 105 -3.06 8.95 10.49
C ALA A 105 -3.36 7.99 9.31
N ARG A 106 -2.79 6.80 9.34
CA ARG A 106 -3.06 5.73 8.36
C ARG A 106 -4.56 5.46 8.19
N SER A 107 -5.30 5.44 9.29
CA SER A 107 -6.76 5.25 9.28
C SER A 107 -7.51 6.37 8.57
N THR A 108 -7.04 7.61 8.70
CA THR A 108 -7.62 8.77 8.01
C THR A 108 -7.36 8.69 6.51
N ALA A 109 -6.12 8.40 6.09
CA ALA A 109 -5.78 8.18 4.68
C ALA A 109 -6.63 7.04 4.09
N HIS A 110 -6.80 5.94 4.81
CA HIS A 110 -7.62 4.81 4.37
C HIS A 110 -9.10 5.17 4.20
N ARG A 111 -9.71 5.89 5.16
CA ARG A 111 -11.10 6.36 5.06
C ARG A 111 -11.31 7.30 3.88
N ILE A 112 -10.34 8.18 3.60
CA ILE A 112 -10.39 9.05 2.42
C ILE A 112 -10.37 8.21 1.15
N LEU A 113 -9.44 7.26 1.01
CA LEU A 113 -9.37 6.38 -0.16
C LEU A 113 -10.67 5.59 -0.38
N ILE A 114 -11.30 5.07 0.69
CA ILE A 114 -12.60 4.38 0.58
C ILE A 114 -13.68 5.34 0.08
N ARG A 115 -13.76 6.55 0.63
CA ARG A 115 -14.76 7.56 0.25
C ARG A 115 -14.69 7.91 -1.24
N TYR A 116 -13.49 7.90 -1.83
CA TYR A 116 -13.26 8.17 -3.24
C TYR A 116 -13.20 6.91 -4.12
N GLY A 117 -13.63 5.75 -3.62
CA GLY A 117 -13.66 4.51 -4.39
C GLY A 117 -12.29 3.86 -4.62
N MET A 118 -11.21 4.38 -4.02
CA MET A 118 -9.83 3.95 -4.21
C MET A 118 -9.33 3.02 -3.10
N GLY A 119 -10.22 2.36 -2.36
CA GLY A 119 -9.88 1.52 -1.21
C GLY A 119 -8.98 0.33 -1.54
N ARG A 120 -9.16 -0.28 -2.71
CA ARG A 120 -8.36 -1.42 -3.19
C ARG A 120 -7.59 -1.07 -4.45
N LEU A 121 -6.40 -1.64 -4.60
CA LEU A 121 -5.71 -1.65 -5.90
C LEU A 121 -6.36 -2.70 -6.80
N PRO A 122 -6.39 -2.49 -8.14
CA PRO A 122 -7.07 -3.39 -9.08
C PRO A 122 -6.64 -4.87 -8.94
N ALA A 123 -5.37 -5.14 -8.70
CA ALA A 123 -4.81 -6.49 -8.58
C ALA A 123 -4.78 -7.03 -7.13
N ASN A 124 -5.41 -6.35 -6.17
CA ASN A 124 -5.29 -6.72 -4.76
C ASN A 124 -6.42 -7.70 -4.36
N HIS A 125 -6.23 -8.97 -4.67
CA HIS A 125 -7.12 -10.03 -4.18
C HIS A 125 -6.91 -10.25 -2.67
N LYS A 126 -8.00 -10.34 -1.91
CA LYS A 126 -7.93 -10.76 -0.50
C LYS A 126 -7.39 -12.18 -0.44
N ARG A 127 -6.16 -12.35 0.06
CA ARG A 127 -5.73 -13.66 0.54
C ARG A 127 -6.47 -13.95 1.85
N GLN A 128 -7.15 -15.05 1.93
CA GLN A 128 -7.65 -15.57 3.19
C GLN A 128 -6.45 -15.90 4.10
N PRO A 129 -6.48 -15.55 5.41
CA PRO A 129 -5.42 -15.92 6.32
C PRO A 129 -5.45 -17.44 6.48
N THR A 130 -4.52 -18.14 5.85
CA THR A 130 -4.31 -19.56 6.04
C THR A 130 -3.32 -19.80 7.18
N GLY A 131 -3.82 -20.16 8.37
CA GLY A 131 -3.01 -20.80 9.42
C GLY A 131 -2.11 -19.86 10.24
N ARG A 132 -1.37 -20.46 11.14
CA ARG A 132 -0.56 -19.96 12.25
C ARG A 132 0.11 -18.58 12.07
N PRO A 133 0.20 -17.76 13.14
CA PRO A 133 0.86 -16.45 13.11
C PRO A 133 2.30 -16.59 12.63
N TRP A 134 2.67 -15.76 11.68
CA TRP A 134 3.95 -15.80 11.00
C TRP A 134 5.01 -15.11 11.85
N HIS A 135 6.02 -15.83 12.30
CA HIS A 135 7.21 -15.22 12.90
C HIS A 135 8.05 -14.58 11.80
N ARG A 136 8.25 -13.28 11.93
CA ARG A 136 9.05 -12.49 11.00
C ARG A 136 10.52 -12.86 11.19
N TYR A 137 11.09 -13.51 10.17
CA TYR A 137 12.51 -13.84 10.16
C TYR A 137 13.28 -12.70 9.48
N GLU A 138 14.27 -12.17 10.15
CA GLU A 138 15.15 -11.13 9.65
C GLU A 138 16.59 -11.37 10.16
N LYS A 139 17.57 -11.26 9.28
CA LYS A 139 18.96 -11.32 9.70
C LYS A 139 19.37 -9.99 10.36
N PRO A 140 20.17 -10.04 11.45
CA PRO A 140 20.49 -8.84 12.20
C PRO A 140 21.50 -7.92 11.49
N GLN A 141 22.36 -8.48 10.63
CA GLN A 141 23.45 -7.76 9.98
C GLN A 141 23.25 -7.64 8.47
N PRO A 142 23.55 -6.46 7.87
CA PRO A 142 23.60 -6.28 6.42
C PRO A 142 24.59 -7.26 5.79
N GLY A 143 24.23 -7.80 4.62
CA GLY A 143 25.06 -8.73 3.88
C GLY A 143 25.12 -10.16 4.44
N HIS A 144 24.56 -10.41 5.64
CA HIS A 144 24.54 -11.77 6.19
C HIS A 144 23.84 -12.75 5.24
N ARG A 145 22.77 -12.33 4.58
CA ARG A 145 22.05 -13.14 3.58
C ARG A 145 21.38 -12.29 2.53
N LEU A 146 21.70 -12.55 1.28
CA LEU A 146 20.97 -12.04 0.13
C LEU A 146 20.03 -13.12 -0.40
N GLN A 147 18.84 -12.72 -0.82
CA GLN A 147 17.93 -13.56 -1.62
C GLN A 147 18.05 -13.13 -3.08
N ILE A 148 18.34 -14.08 -3.96
CA ILE A 148 18.38 -13.84 -5.41
C ILE A 148 17.27 -14.66 -6.06
N ASP A 149 16.62 -14.08 -7.05
CA ASP A 149 15.55 -14.70 -7.81
C ASP A 149 15.43 -14.08 -9.19
N VAL A 150 14.87 -14.82 -10.13
CA VAL A 150 14.64 -14.37 -11.51
C VAL A 150 13.16 -14.26 -11.79
N LYS A 151 12.73 -13.10 -12.23
CA LYS A 151 11.36 -12.86 -12.70
C LYS A 151 11.34 -12.89 -14.22
N PHE A 152 10.52 -13.78 -14.78
CA PHE A 152 10.18 -13.76 -16.19
C PHE A 152 9.25 -12.59 -16.48
N LEU A 153 9.68 -11.69 -17.36
CA LEU A 153 8.86 -10.54 -17.72
C LEU A 153 7.85 -10.94 -18.81
N GLU A 154 6.66 -10.36 -18.75
CA GLU A 154 5.71 -10.48 -19.83
C GLU A 154 6.30 -9.87 -21.11
N ARG A 155 5.99 -10.45 -22.25
CA ARG A 155 6.46 -9.92 -23.54
C ARG A 155 5.91 -8.51 -23.73
N ILE A 156 6.79 -7.58 -24.07
CA ILE A 156 6.40 -6.24 -24.50
C ILE A 156 5.66 -6.37 -25.83
N ALA A 157 4.56 -5.63 -26.00
CA ALA A 157 3.81 -5.65 -27.24
C ALA A 157 4.73 -5.32 -28.44
N GLY A 158 4.76 -6.18 -29.44
CA GLY A 158 5.65 -6.03 -30.60
C GLY A 158 7.03 -6.71 -30.48
N SER A 159 7.46 -7.13 -29.28
CA SER A 159 8.71 -7.86 -29.08
C SER A 159 8.54 -9.37 -29.18
N ARG A 160 9.48 -10.04 -29.89
CA ARG A 160 9.59 -11.51 -29.90
C ARG A 160 10.45 -12.05 -28.74
N LYS A 161 11.23 -11.21 -28.07
CA LYS A 161 12.17 -11.59 -27.01
C LYS A 161 11.48 -11.67 -25.65
N ARG A 162 11.83 -12.67 -24.87
CA ARG A 162 11.49 -12.78 -23.46
C ARG A 162 12.62 -12.18 -22.66
N LEU A 163 12.31 -11.28 -21.73
CA LEU A 163 13.30 -10.65 -20.87
C LEU A 163 13.20 -11.23 -19.45
N TYR A 164 14.32 -11.20 -18.73
CA TYR A 164 14.49 -11.81 -17.42
C TYR A 164 15.04 -10.78 -16.44
N GLN A 165 14.28 -10.42 -15.43
CA GLN A 165 14.74 -9.54 -14.35
C GLN A 165 15.37 -10.38 -13.25
N PHE A 166 16.68 -10.22 -13.07
CA PHE A 166 17.40 -10.70 -11.92
C PHE A 166 17.25 -9.70 -10.76
N THR A 167 17.00 -10.20 -9.58
CA THR A 167 16.78 -9.39 -8.36
C THR A 167 17.58 -9.98 -7.21
N ALA A 168 18.44 -9.18 -6.62
CA ALA A 168 19.09 -9.50 -5.33
C ALA A 168 18.55 -8.55 -4.26
N ILE A 169 18.18 -9.08 -3.10
CA ILE A 169 17.69 -8.27 -1.98
C ILE A 169 18.33 -8.70 -0.65
N ASP A 170 18.87 -7.76 0.11
CA ASP A 170 19.42 -8.04 1.43
C ASP A 170 18.34 -8.31 2.47
N ASP A 171 18.54 -9.34 3.25
CA ASP A 171 17.57 -9.83 4.24
C ASP A 171 17.38 -8.86 5.40
N CYS A 172 18.41 -8.09 5.78
CA CYS A 172 18.41 -7.15 6.88
C CYS A 172 17.86 -5.76 6.48
N THR A 173 18.46 -5.18 5.45
CA THR A 173 18.20 -3.77 5.05
C THR A 173 17.12 -3.61 4.01
N ARG A 174 16.85 -4.64 3.21
CA ARG A 174 16.03 -4.60 2.00
C ARG A 174 16.65 -3.80 0.86
N ILE A 175 17.94 -3.42 0.96
CA ILE A 175 18.68 -2.90 -0.20
C ILE A 175 18.65 -3.97 -1.28
N ARG A 176 18.40 -3.53 -2.49
CA ARG A 176 18.31 -4.43 -3.65
C ARG A 176 19.12 -3.93 -4.82
N VAL A 177 19.46 -4.88 -5.69
CA VAL A 177 20.06 -4.66 -7.00
C VAL A 177 19.19 -5.37 -8.03
N LEU A 178 18.93 -4.69 -9.12
CA LEU A 178 18.09 -5.16 -10.22
C LEU A 178 18.86 -5.11 -11.55
N LYS A 179 18.65 -6.09 -12.42
CA LYS A 179 19.13 -6.04 -13.79
C LYS A 179 18.30 -6.94 -14.70
N ILE A 180 18.11 -6.50 -15.93
CA ILE A 180 17.41 -7.24 -16.99
C ILE A 180 18.43 -7.83 -17.93
N TYR A 181 18.19 -9.10 -18.30
CA TYR A 181 18.94 -9.85 -19.30
C TYR A 181 17.98 -10.43 -20.35
N ASP A 182 18.49 -10.65 -21.55
CA ASP A 182 17.78 -11.31 -22.65
C ASP A 182 17.85 -12.84 -22.57
N VAL A 183 18.78 -13.37 -21.78
CA VAL A 183 18.97 -14.81 -21.59
C VAL A 183 19.04 -15.14 -20.09
N CYS A 184 18.28 -16.18 -19.68
CA CYS A 184 18.35 -16.73 -18.33
C CYS A 184 19.23 -17.98 -18.33
N ASN A 185 20.49 -17.82 -17.97
CA ASN A 185 21.46 -18.92 -17.87
C ASN A 185 22.50 -18.65 -16.77
N GLN A 186 23.40 -19.59 -16.51
CA GLN A 186 24.43 -19.49 -15.51
C GLN A 186 25.38 -18.29 -15.76
N LYS A 187 25.71 -17.98 -17.02
CA LYS A 187 26.56 -16.84 -17.37
C LYS A 187 25.92 -15.51 -16.98
N SER A 188 24.63 -15.33 -17.24
CA SER A 188 23.87 -14.15 -16.81
C SER A 188 23.79 -14.06 -15.30
N ALA A 189 23.58 -15.18 -14.62
CA ALA A 189 23.55 -15.24 -13.15
C ALA A 189 24.89 -14.86 -12.50
N ILE A 190 26.01 -15.34 -13.05
CA ILE A 190 27.38 -15.00 -12.60
C ILE A 190 27.64 -13.50 -12.85
N SER A 191 27.37 -13.00 -14.05
CA SER A 191 27.53 -11.57 -14.37
C SER A 191 26.69 -10.69 -13.44
N PHE A 192 25.49 -11.12 -13.08
CA PHE A 192 24.62 -10.41 -12.16
C PHE A 192 25.19 -10.37 -10.75
N VAL A 193 25.67 -11.51 -10.24
CA VAL A 193 26.28 -11.57 -8.88
C VAL A 193 27.52 -10.71 -8.79
N ASP A 194 28.39 -10.69 -9.78
CA ASP A 194 29.58 -9.84 -9.80
C ASP A 194 29.18 -8.35 -9.71
N GLU A 195 28.12 -7.96 -10.41
CA GLU A 195 27.59 -6.61 -10.32
C GLU A 195 27.00 -6.34 -8.93
N VAL A 196 26.27 -7.28 -8.34
CA VAL A 196 25.71 -7.18 -6.98
C VAL A 196 26.82 -6.96 -5.96
N ILE A 197 27.87 -7.77 -5.97
CA ILE A 197 29.00 -7.67 -5.05
C ILE A 197 29.69 -6.31 -5.17
N ARG A 198 29.91 -5.83 -6.39
CA ARG A 198 30.54 -4.53 -6.63
C ARG A 198 29.69 -3.34 -6.15
N ARG A 199 28.37 -3.46 -6.25
CA ARG A 199 27.43 -2.34 -5.97
C ARG A 199 26.98 -2.25 -4.52
N LEU A 200 26.99 -3.37 -3.78
CA LEU A 200 26.55 -3.36 -2.40
C LEU A 200 27.62 -2.74 -1.48
N PRO A 201 27.22 -1.85 -0.53
CA PRO A 201 28.14 -1.16 0.37
C PRO A 201 28.52 -1.99 1.61
N PHE A 202 28.43 -3.32 1.51
CA PHE A 202 28.76 -4.30 2.58
C PHE A 202 29.15 -5.64 1.96
N ARG A 203 29.94 -6.41 2.73
CA ARG A 203 30.33 -7.78 2.33
C ARG A 203 29.13 -8.71 2.38
N VAL A 204 29.01 -9.57 1.36
CA VAL A 204 27.98 -10.61 1.29
C VAL A 204 28.55 -11.92 1.82
N LEU A 205 27.85 -12.56 2.76
CA LEU A 205 28.29 -13.82 3.37
C LEU A 205 27.56 -15.03 2.82
N VAL A 206 26.25 -14.87 2.54
CA VAL A 206 25.40 -15.97 2.08
C VAL A 206 24.49 -15.46 0.97
N ILE A 207 24.46 -16.21 -0.13
CA ILE A 207 23.47 -16.03 -1.20
C ILE A 207 22.50 -17.21 -1.16
N GLN A 208 21.21 -16.89 -1.13
CA GLN A 208 20.12 -17.85 -1.15
C GLN A 208 19.36 -17.73 -2.47
N THR A 209 19.25 -18.86 -3.18
CA THR A 209 18.50 -18.96 -4.46
C THR A 209 17.47 -20.08 -4.39
N ASP A 210 16.58 -20.14 -5.34
CA ASP A 210 15.85 -21.37 -5.65
C ASP A 210 16.75 -22.40 -6.36
N ASN A 211 16.15 -23.51 -6.85
CA ASN A 211 16.87 -24.56 -7.57
C ASN A 211 16.83 -24.35 -9.09
N GLY A 212 16.73 -23.11 -9.57
CA GLY A 212 16.77 -22.81 -10.99
C GLY A 212 18.05 -23.28 -11.67
N ALA A 213 17.98 -23.66 -12.95
CA ALA A 213 19.13 -24.16 -13.70
C ALA A 213 20.25 -23.11 -13.83
N GLU A 214 19.90 -21.83 -13.81
CA GLU A 214 20.80 -20.68 -13.83
C GLU A 214 21.67 -20.56 -12.57
N PHE A 215 21.26 -21.16 -11.46
CA PHE A 215 21.95 -21.11 -10.17
C PHE A 215 22.71 -22.40 -9.83
N GLN A 216 22.80 -23.32 -10.79
CA GLN A 216 23.49 -24.60 -10.62
C GLN A 216 24.97 -24.53 -11.03
N SER A 217 25.70 -25.62 -10.75
CA SER A 217 27.06 -25.88 -11.24
C SER A 217 28.01 -24.67 -11.19
N ASN A 218 28.32 -24.05 -12.33
CA ASN A 218 29.31 -22.97 -12.42
C ASN A 218 28.98 -21.76 -11.54
N PHE A 219 27.69 -21.44 -11.35
CA PHE A 219 27.25 -20.37 -10.45
C PHE A 219 27.63 -20.70 -9.00
N HIS A 220 27.41 -21.92 -8.56
CA HIS A 220 27.76 -22.38 -7.21
C HIS A 220 29.28 -22.29 -6.96
N TRP A 221 30.10 -22.80 -7.89
CA TRP A 221 31.56 -22.75 -7.78
C TRP A 221 32.10 -21.31 -7.83
N HIS A 222 31.46 -20.45 -8.62
CA HIS A 222 31.83 -19.04 -8.67
C HIS A 222 31.63 -18.35 -7.32
N LEU A 223 30.54 -18.62 -6.63
CA LEU A 223 30.29 -18.07 -5.30
C LEU A 223 31.29 -18.59 -4.26
N GLU A 224 31.62 -19.87 -4.28
CA GLU A 224 32.65 -20.45 -3.41
C GLU A 224 34.02 -19.80 -3.65
N GLY A 225 34.40 -19.54 -4.89
CA GLY A 225 35.60 -18.80 -5.24
C GLY A 225 35.64 -17.35 -4.72
N GLN A 226 34.50 -16.79 -4.37
CA GLN A 226 34.33 -15.45 -3.76
C GLN A 226 34.18 -15.48 -2.24
N ASP A 227 34.39 -16.63 -1.57
CA ASP A 227 34.10 -16.85 -0.15
C ASP A 227 32.63 -16.58 0.23
N ILE A 228 31.71 -16.80 -0.68
CA ILE A 228 30.28 -16.61 -0.46
C ILE A 228 29.59 -17.97 -0.37
N ARG A 229 28.93 -18.24 0.73
CA ARG A 229 28.19 -19.49 0.92
C ARG A 229 26.91 -19.49 0.09
N HIS A 230 26.74 -20.48 -0.80
CA HIS A 230 25.52 -20.68 -1.53
C HIS A 230 24.54 -21.59 -0.79
N VAL A 231 23.28 -21.19 -0.67
CA VAL A 231 22.21 -21.94 -0.01
C VAL A 231 21.01 -22.06 -0.92
N TYR A 232 20.64 -23.27 -1.26
CA TYR A 232 19.40 -23.55 -2.01
C TYR A 232 18.19 -23.58 -1.07
N ILE A 233 17.07 -23.05 -1.55
CA ILE A 233 15.79 -23.18 -0.87
C ILE A 233 15.29 -24.62 -1.02
N ARG A 234 14.83 -25.20 0.07
CA ARG A 234 14.23 -26.55 0.02
C ARG A 234 12.99 -26.52 -0.89
N PRO A 235 12.83 -27.52 -1.79
CA PRO A 235 11.65 -27.65 -2.62
C PRO A 235 10.35 -27.55 -1.81
N LYS A 236 9.31 -26.94 -2.38
CA LYS A 236 8.00 -26.72 -1.75
C LYS A 236 7.99 -25.84 -0.49
N THR A 237 9.04 -25.02 -0.28
CA THR A 237 9.07 -24.02 0.82
C THR A 237 9.19 -22.57 0.29
N PRO A 238 8.21 -22.07 -0.49
CA PRO A 238 8.26 -20.73 -1.09
C PRO A 238 8.37 -19.60 -0.06
N ARG A 239 8.05 -19.90 1.19
CA ARG A 239 8.14 -18.93 2.30
C ARG A 239 9.55 -18.42 2.55
N LEU A 240 10.59 -19.14 2.17
CA LEU A 240 11.98 -18.75 2.39
C LEU A 240 12.45 -17.67 1.41
N ASN A 241 11.80 -17.52 0.24
CA ASN A 241 12.08 -16.48 -0.75
C ASN A 241 11.10 -15.28 -0.70
N GLY A 242 10.33 -15.19 0.37
CA GLY A 242 9.21 -14.24 0.49
C GLY A 242 9.61 -12.75 0.40
N LYS A 243 10.89 -12.39 0.60
CA LYS A 243 11.34 -11.00 0.50
C LYS A 243 11.55 -10.57 -0.95
N VAL A 244 12.21 -11.41 -1.74
CA VAL A 244 12.40 -11.15 -3.17
C VAL A 244 11.07 -11.28 -3.92
N GLU A 245 10.24 -12.27 -3.63
CA GLU A 245 8.88 -12.35 -4.18
C GLU A 245 8.03 -11.11 -3.86
N ARG A 246 8.16 -10.59 -2.64
CA ARG A 246 7.49 -9.35 -2.26
C ARG A 246 8.05 -8.16 -3.04
N SER A 247 9.36 -8.12 -3.28
CA SER A 247 10.01 -7.13 -4.13
C SER A 247 9.45 -7.16 -5.55
N HIS A 248 9.35 -8.34 -6.16
CA HIS A 248 8.75 -8.50 -7.50
C HIS A 248 7.31 -8.00 -7.60
N ARG A 249 6.48 -8.19 -6.56
CA ARG A 249 5.12 -7.62 -6.53
C ARG A 249 5.12 -6.10 -6.43
N VAL A 250 6.09 -5.53 -5.76
CA VAL A 250 6.25 -4.08 -5.69
C VAL A 250 6.65 -3.53 -7.07
N ASP A 251 7.57 -4.20 -7.75
CA ASP A 251 7.96 -3.84 -9.11
C ASP A 251 6.77 -3.89 -10.07
N GLU A 252 5.95 -4.96 -9.98
CA GLU A 252 4.74 -5.08 -10.78
C GLU A 252 3.77 -3.92 -10.58
N GLN A 253 3.52 -3.55 -9.32
CA GLN A 253 2.51 -2.56 -8.96
C GLN A 253 2.96 -1.11 -9.11
N GLU A 254 4.25 -0.83 -8.92
CA GLU A 254 4.75 0.53 -8.78
C GLU A 254 5.72 0.94 -9.90
N PHE A 255 6.21 -0.02 -10.67
CA PHE A 255 7.08 0.22 -11.82
C PHE A 255 6.45 -0.28 -13.12
N TYR A 256 6.28 -1.60 -13.30
CA TYR A 256 5.83 -2.16 -14.58
C TYR A 256 4.43 -1.70 -15.02
N GLN A 257 3.50 -1.51 -14.09
CA GLN A 257 2.16 -1.00 -14.42
C GLN A 257 2.14 0.50 -14.80
N LEU A 258 3.17 1.24 -14.40
CA LEU A 258 3.30 2.67 -14.66
C LEU A 258 4.29 2.99 -15.77
N LEU A 259 5.02 1.97 -16.24
CA LEU A 259 5.98 2.12 -17.31
C LEU A 259 5.23 2.32 -18.62
N ASP A 260 5.60 3.34 -19.36
CA ASP A 260 5.11 3.54 -20.72
C ASP A 260 5.82 2.52 -21.63
N LYS A 261 5.10 1.46 -21.96
CA LYS A 261 5.63 0.34 -22.75
C LYS A 261 5.92 0.72 -24.20
N ASP A 262 5.28 1.78 -24.68
CA ASP A 262 5.43 2.21 -26.08
C ASP A 262 6.74 2.97 -26.31
N GLY A 263 7.38 3.51 -25.26
CA GLY A 263 8.63 4.26 -25.34
C GLY A 263 9.92 3.44 -25.19
N ILE A 264 9.86 2.18 -24.68
CA ILE A 264 11.08 1.40 -24.38
C ILE A 264 11.44 0.46 -25.52
N GLY A 265 10.47 -0.04 -26.26
CA GLY A 265 10.68 -0.97 -27.37
C GLY A 265 11.47 -2.22 -26.94
N ASP A 266 12.38 -2.68 -27.82
CA ASP A 266 13.27 -3.84 -27.59
C ASP A 266 14.65 -3.45 -27.05
N ASP A 267 14.85 -2.18 -26.64
CA ASP A 267 16.14 -1.70 -26.16
C ASP A 267 16.34 -2.08 -24.68
N ILE A 268 17.13 -3.14 -24.48
CA ILE A 268 17.48 -3.64 -23.15
C ILE A 268 18.32 -2.64 -22.34
N HIS A 269 19.09 -1.77 -22.99
CA HIS A 269 19.92 -0.78 -22.31
C HIS A 269 19.03 0.31 -21.72
N LEU A 270 18.13 0.89 -22.52
CA LEU A 270 17.15 1.87 -22.04
C LEU A 270 16.27 1.29 -20.92
N PHE A 271 15.90 0.01 -21.03
CA PHE A 271 15.11 -0.65 -19.99
C PHE A 271 15.90 -0.80 -18.68
N ASN A 272 17.18 -1.16 -18.75
CA ASN A 272 18.04 -1.24 -17.57
C ASN A 272 18.28 0.15 -16.94
N ASP A 273 18.40 1.21 -17.73
CA ASP A 273 18.52 2.58 -17.21
C ASP A 273 17.26 2.99 -16.43
N LYS A 274 16.07 2.73 -16.97
CA LYS A 274 14.81 2.97 -16.25
C LYS A 274 14.66 2.11 -15.02
N LEU A 275 15.08 0.85 -15.08
CA LEU A 275 15.07 -0.05 -13.94
C LEU A 275 16.02 0.42 -12.85
N ARG A 276 17.16 1.03 -13.20
CA ARG A 276 18.13 1.60 -12.29
C ARG A 276 17.59 2.85 -11.58
N GLU A 277 16.93 3.76 -12.31
CA GLU A 277 16.22 4.90 -11.71
C GLU A 277 15.18 4.42 -10.67
N TRP A 278 14.46 3.35 -11.00
CA TRP A 278 13.50 2.72 -10.09
C TRP A 278 14.15 2.06 -8.88
N GLU A 279 15.28 1.38 -9.06
CA GLU A 279 16.07 0.78 -7.99
C GLU A 279 16.58 1.85 -7.03
N ASP A 280 17.13 2.96 -7.55
CA ASP A 280 17.61 4.08 -6.75
C ASP A 280 16.47 4.71 -5.94
N TYR A 281 15.33 4.95 -6.57
CA TYR A 281 14.14 5.40 -5.84
C TYR A 281 13.73 4.42 -4.74
N TYR A 282 13.73 3.12 -5.01
CA TYR A 282 13.39 2.09 -4.03
C TYR A 282 14.34 2.08 -2.85
N ASN A 283 15.64 2.16 -3.10
CA ASN A 283 16.67 2.06 -2.08
C ASN A 283 16.80 3.32 -1.23
N TYR A 284 16.69 4.51 -1.84
CA TYR A 284 17.00 5.79 -1.18
C TYR A 284 15.79 6.62 -0.81
N HIS A 285 14.68 6.49 -1.51
CA HIS A 285 13.55 7.41 -1.37
C HIS A 285 12.25 6.75 -0.94
N ARG A 286 12.05 5.48 -1.26
CA ARG A 286 10.79 4.79 -1.02
C ARG A 286 10.64 4.35 0.44
N PRO A 287 9.62 4.86 1.21
CA PRO A 287 9.39 4.39 2.56
C PRO A 287 8.83 2.96 2.58
N HIS A 288 9.36 2.12 3.45
CA HIS A 288 8.97 0.72 3.58
C HIS A 288 8.20 0.47 4.87
N GLY A 289 6.96 -0.01 4.77
CA GLY A 289 6.16 -0.38 5.94
C GLY A 289 6.75 -1.53 6.77
N ALA A 290 7.65 -2.33 6.16
CA ALA A 290 8.38 -3.38 6.86
C ALA A 290 9.59 -2.87 7.66
N LEU A 291 10.02 -1.65 7.39
CA LEU A 291 11.13 -0.95 8.04
C LEU A 291 10.63 0.28 8.82
N ASP A 292 9.39 0.23 9.30
CA ASP A 292 8.76 1.31 10.09
C ASP A 292 8.79 2.68 9.39
N GLY A 293 8.68 2.66 8.06
CA GLY A 293 8.71 3.87 7.23
C GLY A 293 10.10 4.32 6.81
N GLN A 294 11.17 3.66 7.25
CA GLN A 294 12.53 3.91 6.76
C GLN A 294 12.70 3.46 5.31
N THR A 295 13.65 4.05 4.60
CA THR A 295 14.17 3.51 3.35
C THR A 295 15.17 2.38 3.64
N PRO A 296 15.48 1.50 2.67
CA PRO A 296 16.54 0.51 2.80
C PRO A 296 17.90 1.11 3.19
N TYR A 297 18.24 2.25 2.61
CA TYR A 297 19.51 2.93 2.91
C TYR A 297 19.55 3.51 4.33
N GLU A 298 18.48 4.12 4.82
CA GLU A 298 18.38 4.57 6.21
C GLU A 298 18.49 3.42 7.20
N ARG A 299 17.89 2.27 6.86
CA ARG A 299 18.03 1.05 7.65
C ARG A 299 19.49 0.58 7.69
N LEU A 300 20.21 0.67 6.58
CA LEU A 300 21.64 0.35 6.53
C LEU A 300 22.45 1.25 7.48
N LEU A 301 22.24 2.56 7.42
CA LEU A 301 22.94 3.53 8.28
C LEU A 301 22.65 3.25 9.76
N ALA A 302 21.39 3.03 10.12
CA ALA A 302 21.00 2.69 11.49
C ALA A 302 21.68 1.40 12.00
N ARG A 303 21.84 0.40 11.13
CA ARG A 303 22.52 -0.86 11.50
C ARG A 303 24.04 -0.71 11.60
N LYS A 304 24.68 0.12 10.79
CA LYS A 304 26.10 0.43 10.91
C LYS A 304 26.42 1.15 12.23
N THR A 305 25.61 2.14 12.60
CA THR A 305 25.76 2.88 13.86
C THR A 305 25.57 1.97 15.07
N SER A 306 24.59 1.07 15.05
CA SER A 306 24.37 0.11 16.15
C SER A 306 25.52 -0.89 16.32
N ALA A 307 26.20 -1.28 15.26
CA ALA A 307 27.34 -2.20 15.30
C ALA A 307 28.61 -1.54 15.87
N SER A 308 28.75 -0.22 15.71
CA SER A 308 29.89 0.54 16.24
C SER A 308 29.77 0.88 17.73
N VAL A 309 28.58 0.76 18.32
CA VAL A 309 28.30 1.11 19.74
C VAL A 309 28.32 -0.11 20.66
N SER A 310 28.39 -1.33 20.15
CA SER A 310 28.52 -2.52 21.01
C SER A 310 29.97 -2.59 21.55
N PRO A 311 30.21 -2.41 22.85
CA PRO A 311 31.56 -2.59 23.42
C PRO A 311 31.97 -4.04 23.25
N LYS A 312 33.21 -4.25 22.83
CA LYS A 312 33.89 -5.55 22.90
C LYS A 312 33.91 -5.96 24.36
N SER A 313 33.08 -6.91 24.76
CA SER A 313 33.21 -7.66 26.00
C SER A 313 34.20 -8.80 25.79
#